data_7ed1524820e8f05008d83a967afb40fc
#
_entry.id   7ed1524820e8f05008d83a967afb40fc
#
_cell.length_a   1.000
_cell.length_b   1.000
_cell.length_c   1.000
_cell.angle_alpha   90.00
_cell.angle_beta   90.00
_cell.angle_gamma   90.00
#
_symmetry.space_group_name_H-M   'P 1'
#
loop_
_entity.id
_entity.type
_entity.pdbx_description
1 polymer ?
#
loop_
_entity_poly.entity_id
_entity_poly.type
_entity_poly.pdbx_seq_one_letter_code
_entity_poly.pdbx_strand_id
1 'polypeptide(L)'
;MTDTSPKERVHDLLVIGGGPAGAATAYWAATHGLDTVVVERKTFPRDKTCGDGLPPRAVHELEEMGLGPALEGYHRFEGLRAIAHGRTMEMAWPDHPVYPSYGYVVRRCDLDAFVADHAVGAGATLLQGTEGL
;
A
#
# COMPACT_ATOMS: atom_id res chain seq x y z
N MET A 1 -41.54 4.79 24.08
CA MET A 1 -40.60 3.70 23.80
C MET A 1 -39.54 4.25 22.84
N THR A 2 -38.39 4.60 23.37
CA THR A 2 -37.26 5.03 22.53
C THR A 2 -36.62 3.77 21.96
N ASP A 3 -36.64 3.63 20.65
CA ASP A 3 -35.90 2.59 19.92
C ASP A 3 -34.40 2.78 20.22
N THR A 4 -33.83 1.89 21.03
CA THR A 4 -32.42 1.84 21.42
C THR A 4 -31.63 0.85 20.57
N SER A 5 -32.18 0.41 19.42
CA SER A 5 -31.43 -0.37 18.46
C SER A 5 -30.20 0.45 18.00
N PRO A 6 -28.98 -0.09 18.05
CA PRO A 6 -27.85 0.59 17.50
C PRO A 6 -28.15 0.89 16.03
N LYS A 7 -28.14 2.17 15.66
CA LYS A 7 -28.29 2.55 14.24
C LYS A 7 -27.12 1.90 13.50
N GLU A 8 -27.44 0.97 12.61
CA GLU A 8 -26.46 0.41 11.69
C GLU A 8 -25.83 1.58 10.93
N ARG A 9 -24.51 1.75 11.09
CA ARG A 9 -23.78 2.74 10.35
C ARG A 9 -23.49 2.17 8.96
N VAL A 10 -24.03 2.79 7.94
CA VAL A 10 -23.78 2.44 6.55
C VAL A 10 -22.59 3.30 6.09
N HIS A 11 -21.58 2.66 5.56
CA HIS A 11 -20.40 3.30 4.96
C HIS A 11 -20.55 3.28 3.42
N ASP A 12 -19.91 4.23 2.73
CA ASP A 12 -19.94 4.27 1.27
C ASP A 12 -19.08 3.13 0.69
N LEU A 13 -17.96 2.78 1.36
CA LEU A 13 -17.06 1.74 0.91
C LEU A 13 -16.53 0.90 2.07
N LEU A 14 -16.63 -0.41 1.94
CA LEU A 14 -15.95 -1.39 2.79
C LEU A 14 -14.83 -2.08 2.00
N VAL A 15 -13.60 -1.96 2.47
CA VAL A 15 -12.41 -2.62 1.91
C VAL A 15 -12.01 -3.78 2.81
N ILE A 16 -11.95 -4.99 2.26
CA ILE A 16 -11.53 -6.19 2.99
C ILE A 16 -10.06 -6.47 2.68
N GLY A 17 -9.22 -6.29 3.70
CA GLY A 17 -7.77 -6.44 3.64
C GLY A 17 -7.05 -5.10 3.50
N GLY A 18 -6.20 -4.78 4.49
CA GLY A 18 -5.39 -3.56 4.57
C GLY A 18 -3.99 -3.68 3.94
N GLY A 19 -3.77 -4.62 3.00
CA GLY A 19 -2.53 -4.68 2.23
C GLY A 19 -2.40 -3.51 1.26
N PRO A 20 -1.30 -3.41 0.48
CA PRO A 20 -1.03 -2.25 -0.38
C PRO A 20 -2.19 -1.86 -1.29
N ALA A 21 -2.85 -2.85 -1.92
CA ALA A 21 -3.99 -2.57 -2.80
C ALA A 21 -5.20 -2.03 -2.03
N GLY A 22 -5.55 -2.64 -0.89
CA GLY A 22 -6.70 -2.18 -0.09
C GLY A 22 -6.43 -0.82 0.54
N ALA A 23 -5.23 -0.59 1.06
CA ALA A 23 -4.85 0.70 1.64
C ALA A 23 -4.81 1.80 0.57
N ALA A 24 -4.27 1.54 -0.63
CA ALA A 24 -4.31 2.49 -1.74
C ALA A 24 -5.75 2.80 -2.18
N THR A 25 -6.61 1.77 -2.28
CA THR A 25 -8.04 1.97 -2.56
C THR A 25 -8.70 2.87 -1.53
N ALA A 26 -8.43 2.61 -0.24
CA ALA A 26 -8.99 3.40 0.85
C ALA A 26 -8.49 4.85 0.85
N TYR A 27 -7.21 5.05 0.54
CA TYR A 27 -6.63 6.39 0.40
C TYR A 27 -7.37 7.20 -0.67
N TRP A 28 -7.46 6.66 -1.88
CA TRP A 28 -8.13 7.37 -2.98
C TRP A 28 -9.63 7.57 -2.73
N ALA A 29 -10.33 6.58 -2.16
CA ALA A 29 -11.74 6.73 -1.81
C ALA A 29 -11.94 7.84 -0.77
N ALA A 30 -11.16 7.86 0.30
CA ALA A 30 -11.23 8.88 1.33
C ALA A 30 -10.90 10.28 0.80
N THR A 31 -9.86 10.43 -0.05
CA THR A 31 -9.52 11.72 -0.66
C THR A 31 -10.62 12.23 -1.60
N HIS A 32 -11.47 11.35 -2.12
CA HIS A 32 -12.66 11.72 -2.89
C HIS A 32 -13.93 11.90 -2.03
N GLY A 33 -13.78 11.91 -0.72
CA GLY A 33 -14.86 12.22 0.22
C GLY A 33 -15.79 11.05 0.55
N LEU A 34 -15.42 9.81 0.20
CA LEU A 34 -16.20 8.63 0.55
C LEU A 34 -15.95 8.21 2.00
N ASP A 35 -17.00 7.93 2.77
CA ASP A 35 -16.93 7.32 4.09
C ASP A 35 -16.44 5.85 3.94
N THR A 36 -15.13 5.67 4.14
CA THR A 36 -14.42 4.43 3.80
C THR A 36 -13.94 3.72 5.05
N VAL A 37 -14.23 2.42 5.14
CA VAL A 37 -13.75 1.52 6.20
C VAL A 37 -12.91 0.41 5.60
N VAL A 38 -11.75 0.17 6.19
CA VAL A 38 -10.87 -0.97 5.91
C VAL A 38 -10.93 -1.93 7.09
N VAL A 39 -11.19 -3.20 6.84
CA VAL A 39 -11.04 -4.28 7.82
C VAL A 39 -9.79 -5.09 7.50
N GLU A 40 -8.91 -5.26 8.48
CA GLU A 40 -7.68 -6.04 8.37
C GLU A 40 -7.60 -7.03 9.55
N ARG A 41 -7.48 -8.32 9.24
CA ARG A 41 -7.47 -9.39 10.25
C ARG A 41 -6.25 -9.36 11.17
N LYS A 42 -5.15 -8.78 10.72
CA LYS A 42 -3.92 -8.64 11.50
C LYS A 42 -3.77 -7.22 12.04
N THR A 43 -2.80 -7.02 12.92
CA THR A 43 -2.40 -5.71 13.42
C THR A 43 -1.08 -5.30 12.76
N PHE A 44 -0.99 -4.07 12.28
CA PHE A 44 0.26 -3.51 11.73
C PHE A 44 1.23 -3.10 12.86
N PRO A 45 2.56 -3.16 12.59
CA PRO A 45 3.21 -3.76 11.43
C PRO A 45 3.07 -5.29 11.44
N ARG A 46 2.92 -5.90 10.27
CA ARG A 46 2.76 -7.35 10.14
C ARG A 46 3.65 -7.93 9.05
N ASP A 47 4.16 -9.12 9.25
CA ASP A 47 4.92 -9.82 8.22
C ASP A 47 4.01 -10.32 7.09
N LYS A 48 4.54 -10.23 5.88
CA LYS A 48 3.95 -10.79 4.68
C LYS A 48 5.05 -11.29 3.76
N THR A 49 5.01 -12.55 3.40
CA THR A 49 5.98 -13.12 2.44
C THR A 49 5.94 -12.35 1.12
N CYS A 50 7.07 -11.75 0.76
CA CYS A 50 7.25 -10.94 -0.45
C CYS A 50 8.74 -10.81 -0.75
N GLY A 51 9.09 -10.47 -2.00
CA GLY A 51 10.46 -10.11 -2.39
C GLY A 51 10.84 -8.66 -2.05
N ASP A 52 9.94 -7.89 -1.44
CA ASP A 52 10.16 -6.52 -0.96
C ASP A 52 10.62 -5.51 -2.02
N GLY A 53 10.60 -5.89 -3.29
CA GLY A 53 10.98 -5.03 -4.41
C GLY A 53 9.80 -4.21 -4.93
N LEU A 54 9.98 -2.89 -5.00
CA LEU A 54 9.06 -1.95 -5.64
C LEU A 54 9.61 -1.58 -7.02
N PRO A 55 9.02 -2.06 -8.11
CA PRO A 55 9.43 -1.64 -9.46
C PRO A 55 9.00 -0.20 -9.76
N PRO A 56 9.52 0.42 -10.83
CA PRO A 56 9.24 1.82 -11.21
C PRO A 56 7.77 2.23 -11.16
N ARG A 57 6.88 1.37 -11.64
CA ARG A 57 5.44 1.66 -11.61
C ARG A 57 4.90 1.75 -10.17
N ALA A 58 5.33 0.86 -9.29
CA ALA A 58 4.88 0.90 -7.89
C ALA A 58 5.41 2.15 -7.17
N VAL A 59 6.64 2.57 -7.48
CA VAL A 59 7.22 3.82 -6.97
C VAL A 59 6.38 5.01 -7.42
N HIS A 60 6.06 5.10 -8.70
CA HIS A 60 5.22 6.17 -9.24
C HIS A 60 3.85 6.25 -8.53
N GLU A 61 3.17 5.13 -8.35
CA GLU A 61 1.86 5.11 -7.66
C GLU A 61 1.97 5.61 -6.21
N LEU A 62 3.05 5.28 -5.51
CA LEU A 62 3.29 5.79 -4.16
C LEU A 62 3.63 7.29 -4.16
N GLU A 63 4.39 7.75 -5.14
CA GLU A 63 4.69 9.18 -5.33
C GLU A 63 3.41 9.99 -5.61
N GLU A 64 2.52 9.49 -6.48
CA GLU A 64 1.21 10.10 -6.76
C GLU A 64 0.30 10.16 -5.50
N MET A 65 0.46 9.21 -4.59
CA MET A 65 -0.19 9.24 -3.28
C MET A 65 0.47 10.22 -2.28
N GLY A 66 1.60 10.85 -2.64
CA GLY A 66 2.37 11.72 -1.74
C GLY A 66 3.31 10.98 -0.80
N LEU A 67 3.58 9.71 -1.04
CA LEU A 67 4.46 8.86 -0.21
C LEU A 67 5.93 8.82 -0.69
N GLY A 68 6.30 9.65 -1.68
CA GLY A 68 7.69 9.77 -2.14
C GLY A 68 8.69 9.98 -0.99
N PRO A 69 8.47 10.95 -0.07
CA PRO A 69 9.37 11.18 1.07
C PRO A 69 9.52 9.96 2.00
N ALA A 70 8.51 9.11 2.11
CA ALA A 70 8.59 7.89 2.91
C ALA A 70 9.55 6.85 2.32
N LEU A 71 9.86 6.94 1.02
CA LEU A 71 10.76 6.02 0.33
C LEU A 71 12.25 6.43 0.42
N GLU A 72 12.55 7.69 0.72
CA GLU A 72 13.93 8.23 0.70
C GLU A 72 14.90 7.52 1.65
N GLY A 73 14.41 6.89 2.71
CA GLY A 73 15.21 6.13 3.66
C GLY A 73 15.53 4.68 3.24
N TYR A 74 14.95 4.21 2.13
CA TYR A 74 15.07 2.83 1.68
C TYR A 74 16.10 2.67 0.55
N HIS A 75 16.55 1.42 0.34
CA HIS A 75 17.54 1.13 -0.70
C HIS A 75 16.94 1.30 -2.10
N ARG A 76 17.48 2.24 -2.85
CA ARG A 76 17.15 2.48 -4.26
C ARG A 76 17.97 1.57 -5.17
N PHE A 77 17.36 1.04 -6.23
CA PHE A 77 18.05 0.27 -7.27
C PHE A 77 17.61 0.70 -8.68
N GLU A 78 18.52 0.55 -9.66
CA GLU A 78 18.31 1.11 -11.02
C GLU A 78 18.10 0.01 -12.07
N GLY A 79 17.98 -1.23 -11.65
CA GLY A 79 17.76 -2.36 -12.56
C GLY A 79 17.75 -3.70 -11.85
N LEU A 80 17.72 -4.76 -12.64
CA LEU A 80 17.67 -6.13 -12.17
C LEU A 80 18.92 -6.89 -12.61
N ARG A 81 19.38 -7.80 -11.75
CA ARG A 81 20.41 -8.78 -12.08
C ARG A 81 19.81 -10.19 -12.00
N ALA A 82 19.82 -10.88 -13.11
CA ALA A 82 19.41 -12.28 -13.18
C ALA A 82 20.66 -13.18 -13.31
N ILE A 83 20.71 -14.25 -12.54
CA ILE A 83 21.80 -15.23 -12.56
C ILE A 83 21.19 -16.60 -12.78
N ALA A 84 21.57 -17.27 -13.86
CA ALA A 84 21.13 -18.62 -14.17
C ALA A 84 22.22 -19.39 -14.94
N HIS A 85 22.41 -20.66 -14.60
CA HIS A 85 23.37 -21.54 -15.28
C HIS A 85 24.79 -20.95 -15.43
N GLY A 86 25.28 -20.24 -14.41
CA GLY A 86 26.60 -19.61 -14.42
C GLY A 86 26.70 -18.36 -15.30
N ARG A 87 25.59 -17.88 -15.85
CA ARG A 87 25.53 -16.63 -16.62
C ARG A 87 24.83 -15.54 -15.81
N THR A 88 25.32 -14.32 -15.95
CA THR A 88 24.75 -13.13 -15.34
C THR A 88 24.22 -12.20 -16.43
N MET A 89 23.03 -11.69 -16.24
CA MET A 89 22.42 -10.65 -17.08
C MET A 89 22.02 -9.49 -16.20
N GLU A 90 22.43 -8.29 -16.55
CA GLU A 90 22.06 -7.04 -15.90
C GLU A 90 21.16 -6.24 -16.85
N MET A 91 20.07 -5.75 -16.31
CA MET A 91 19.05 -5.00 -17.05
C MET A 91 18.73 -3.73 -16.28
N ALA A 92 19.12 -2.59 -16.79
CA ALA A 92 18.65 -1.30 -16.28
C ALA A 92 17.15 -1.12 -16.56
N TRP A 93 16.47 -0.39 -15.72
CA TRP A 93 15.10 0.04 -16.03
C TRP A 93 15.13 0.95 -17.26
N PRO A 94 14.26 0.74 -18.24
CA PRO A 94 14.21 1.60 -19.42
C PRO A 94 13.69 2.99 -19.04
N ASP A 95 14.12 3.99 -19.81
CA ASP A 95 13.51 5.32 -19.73
C ASP A 95 12.04 5.24 -20.13
N HIS A 96 11.19 5.90 -19.32
CA HIS A 96 9.75 5.93 -19.55
C HIS A 96 9.22 7.34 -19.27
N PRO A 97 8.26 7.86 -20.08
CA PRO A 97 7.77 9.23 -19.92
C PRO A 97 6.99 9.49 -18.63
N VAL A 98 6.52 8.43 -17.96
CA VAL A 98 5.69 8.52 -16.75
C VAL A 98 6.38 7.90 -15.54
N TYR A 99 7.04 6.75 -15.71
CA TYR A 99 7.61 6.01 -14.60
C TYR A 99 9.09 6.36 -14.38
N PRO A 100 9.55 6.43 -13.11
CA PRO A 100 10.97 6.63 -12.85
C PRO A 100 11.81 5.45 -13.36
N SER A 101 13.10 5.66 -13.62
CA SER A 101 14.04 4.60 -14.01
C SER A 101 14.71 3.95 -12.80
N TYR A 102 14.01 3.85 -11.69
CA TYR A 102 14.48 3.24 -10.44
C TYR A 102 13.35 2.56 -9.66
N GLY A 103 13.75 1.70 -8.75
CA GLY A 103 12.88 1.05 -7.79
C GLY A 103 13.43 1.19 -6.38
N TYR A 104 12.69 0.68 -5.39
CA TYR A 104 13.11 0.61 -3.99
C TYR A 104 12.94 -0.80 -3.42
N VAL A 105 13.80 -1.14 -2.46
CA VAL A 105 13.60 -2.32 -1.61
C VAL A 105 12.99 -1.85 -0.31
N VAL A 106 11.73 -2.23 -0.07
CA VAL A 106 10.96 -1.86 1.12
C VAL A 106 10.31 -3.11 1.70
N ARG A 107 10.63 -3.44 2.94
CA ARG A 107 10.00 -4.60 3.58
C ARG A 107 8.49 -4.43 3.65
N ARG A 108 7.76 -5.52 3.39
CA ARG A 108 6.29 -5.49 3.38
C ARG A 108 5.69 -5.09 4.73
N CYS A 109 6.35 -5.39 5.85
CA CYS A 109 5.90 -4.94 7.16
C CYS A 109 5.89 -3.41 7.26
N ASP A 110 6.89 -2.74 6.69
CA ASP A 110 7.02 -1.28 6.70
C ASP A 110 6.07 -0.66 5.65
N LEU A 111 6.11 -1.17 4.42
CA LEU A 111 5.27 -0.69 3.31
C LEU A 111 3.78 -0.73 3.67
N ASP A 112 3.31 -1.90 4.10
CA ASP A 112 1.89 -2.09 4.41
C ASP A 112 1.43 -1.17 5.55
N ALA A 113 2.28 -0.96 6.56
CA ALA A 113 1.97 -0.08 7.68
C ALA A 113 1.87 1.38 7.24
N PHE A 114 2.90 1.92 6.56
CA PHE A 114 2.86 3.35 6.22
C PHE A 114 1.82 3.69 5.14
N VAL A 115 1.48 2.77 4.21
CA VAL A 115 0.39 2.99 3.25
C VAL A 115 -0.97 2.96 3.95
N ALA A 116 -1.16 2.06 4.92
CA ALA A 116 -2.38 2.01 5.72
C ALA A 116 -2.54 3.28 6.59
N ASP A 117 -1.48 3.71 7.26
CA ASP A 117 -1.47 4.96 8.06
C ASP A 117 -1.77 6.18 7.18
N HIS A 118 -1.25 6.19 5.96
CA HIS A 118 -1.53 7.27 5.01
C HIS A 118 -3.00 7.32 4.60
N ALA A 119 -3.62 6.17 4.39
CA ALA A 119 -5.07 6.09 4.13
C ALA A 119 -5.90 6.59 5.32
N VAL A 120 -5.49 6.26 6.55
CA VAL A 120 -6.11 6.81 7.77
C VAL A 120 -5.93 8.32 7.85
N GLY A 121 -4.75 8.83 7.54
CA GLY A 121 -4.48 10.26 7.46
C GLY A 121 -5.35 11.01 6.43
N ALA A 122 -5.78 10.33 5.37
CA ALA A 122 -6.71 10.85 4.37
C ALA A 122 -8.19 10.76 4.78
N GLY A 123 -8.51 10.13 5.91
CA GLY A 123 -9.86 10.04 6.46
C GLY A 123 -10.49 8.65 6.44
N ALA A 124 -9.79 7.61 5.95
CA ALA A 124 -10.29 6.24 6.04
C ALA A 124 -10.28 5.74 7.49
N THR A 125 -11.25 4.91 7.84
CA THR A 125 -11.27 4.19 9.12
C THR A 125 -10.62 2.82 8.95
N LEU A 126 -9.61 2.50 9.76
CA LEU A 126 -8.94 1.20 9.74
C LEU A 126 -9.30 0.39 10.99
N LEU A 127 -9.93 -0.75 10.81
CA LEU A 127 -10.26 -1.72 11.84
C LEU A 127 -9.31 -2.91 11.76
N GLN A 128 -8.29 -2.90 12.63
CA GLN A 128 -7.31 -3.97 12.74
C GLN A 128 -7.83 -5.10 13.64
N GLY A 129 -7.31 -6.32 13.49
CA GLY A 129 -7.77 -7.50 14.22
C GLY A 129 -9.22 -7.89 13.87
N THR A 130 -9.72 -7.43 12.73
CA THR A 130 -11.11 -7.62 12.28
C THR A 130 -11.13 -8.41 10.98
N GLU A 131 -11.82 -9.53 10.96
CA GLU A 131 -11.96 -10.37 9.77
C GLU A 131 -13.27 -10.06 9.07
N GLY A 132 -13.19 -9.83 7.77
CA GLY A 132 -14.37 -9.74 6.89
C GLY A 132 -14.79 -11.16 6.51
N LEU A 133 -16.02 -11.51 6.80
CA LEU A 133 -16.65 -12.79 6.47
C LEU A 133 -17.47 -12.70 5.20
#